data_eec2fd304b225928ee04e42bb95f44ca
#
_entry.id   eec2fd304b225928ee04e42bb95f44ca
#
_cell.length_a   1.000
_cell.length_b   1.000
_cell.length_c   1.000
_cell.angle_alpha   90.00
_cell.angle_beta   90.00
_cell.angle_gamma   90.00
#
_symmetry.space_group_name_H-M   'P 1'
#
loop_
_entity.id
_entity.type
_entity.pdbx_description
1 polymer ?
#
loop_
_entity_poly.entity_id
_entity_poly.type
_entity_poly.pdbx_seq_one_letter_code
_entity_poly.pdbx_strand_id
1 'polypeptide(L)'
;MKIPYLKKKPELKSCHNVTWEDNYSWIHQKNILEVLRDKNKLLPEVKDYLEEENKYTDHHLENTKPIQKKLFDEIKGRIKLDDESLPYKDHTYEYWTKTTKTGNYSIKLRKKINSDEIEEIWNGDKEKENLGVEYFGVGDLEVSNNDKCLGYSLDTKGSEYYTIFIRNIETNEIITKEITAVSYTHLTLPTILRV
;
A
#
# COMPACT_ATOMS: atom_id res chain seq x y z
N MET A 1 -33.88 -6.71 4.44
CA MET A 1 -32.99 -6.78 5.64
C MET A 1 -33.23 -5.56 6.49
N LYS A 2 -33.11 -5.64 7.85
CA LYS A 2 -33.27 -4.47 8.75
C LYS A 2 -32.05 -3.55 8.59
N ILE A 3 -32.30 -2.23 8.56
CA ILE A 3 -31.23 -1.24 8.54
C ILE A 3 -30.44 -1.33 9.85
N PRO A 4 -29.10 -1.39 9.82
CA PRO A 4 -28.26 -1.35 11.00
C PRO A 4 -28.53 -0.09 11.83
N TYR A 5 -28.42 -0.22 13.14
CA TYR A 5 -28.69 0.90 14.05
C TYR A 5 -27.47 1.19 14.91
N LEU A 6 -26.85 2.35 14.70
CA LEU A 6 -25.78 2.84 15.56
C LEU A 6 -26.35 3.45 16.82
N LYS A 7 -25.96 2.89 17.97
CA LYS A 7 -26.43 3.34 19.29
C LYS A 7 -25.89 4.75 19.58
N LYS A 8 -26.78 5.63 20.00
CA LYS A 8 -26.40 6.98 20.47
C LYS A 8 -25.77 6.89 21.86
N LYS A 9 -24.58 7.49 22.04
CA LYS A 9 -23.89 7.69 23.31
C LYS A 9 -23.47 9.16 23.36
N PRO A 10 -24.34 10.06 23.87
CA PRO A 10 -24.11 11.50 23.82
C PRO A 10 -22.87 11.90 24.61
N GLU A 11 -22.01 12.71 23.99
CA GLU A 11 -20.83 13.32 24.58
C GLU A 11 -20.82 14.81 24.24
N LEU A 12 -20.62 15.65 25.24
CA LEU A 12 -20.49 17.09 24.99
C LEU A 12 -19.09 17.40 24.47
N LYS A 13 -19.04 18.02 23.31
CA LYS A 13 -17.82 18.54 22.67
C LYS A 13 -17.81 20.06 22.73
N SER A 14 -16.64 20.65 22.86
CA SER A 14 -16.47 22.09 22.80
C SER A 14 -15.24 22.47 21.99
N CYS A 15 -15.39 23.46 21.12
CA CYS A 15 -14.30 24.04 20.35
C CYS A 15 -14.62 25.50 20.03
N HIS A 16 -13.65 26.41 20.17
CA HIS A 16 -13.81 27.84 19.89
C HIS A 16 -15.05 28.48 20.56
N ASN A 17 -15.33 28.15 21.83
CA ASN A 17 -16.48 28.61 22.61
C ASN A 17 -17.85 28.14 22.08
N VAL A 18 -17.90 27.20 21.15
CA VAL A 18 -19.10 26.53 20.71
C VAL A 18 -19.17 25.16 21.35
N THR A 19 -20.30 24.83 21.97
CA THR A 19 -20.55 23.51 22.58
C THR A 19 -21.67 22.81 21.79
N TRP A 20 -21.48 21.51 21.49
CA TRP A 20 -22.49 20.67 20.86
C TRP A 20 -22.48 19.28 21.46
N GLU A 21 -23.57 18.56 21.27
CA GLU A 21 -23.69 17.15 21.62
C GLU A 21 -23.30 16.28 20.43
N ASP A 22 -22.33 15.39 20.63
CA ASP A 22 -21.94 14.38 19.64
C ASP A 22 -22.39 12.99 20.13
N ASN A 23 -23.34 12.41 19.41
CA ASN A 23 -23.93 11.13 19.76
C ASN A 23 -23.09 9.92 19.31
N TYR A 24 -22.06 10.14 18.46
CA TYR A 24 -21.38 9.07 17.75
C TYR A 24 -19.86 9.11 17.87
N SER A 25 -19.30 10.04 18.64
CA SER A 25 -17.85 10.14 18.85
C SER A 25 -17.21 8.87 19.44
N TRP A 26 -18.01 8.06 20.12
CA TRP A 26 -17.55 6.79 20.70
C TRP A 26 -17.08 5.74 19.68
N ILE A 27 -17.53 5.83 18.42
CA ILE A 27 -17.09 4.93 17.34
C ILE A 27 -15.64 5.20 16.93
N HIS A 28 -15.21 6.44 17.11
CA HIS A 28 -13.82 6.84 16.93
C HIS A 28 -13.03 6.52 18.21
N GLN A 29 -12.43 5.34 18.24
CA GLN A 29 -11.65 4.90 19.39
C GLN A 29 -10.43 5.81 19.63
N LYS A 30 -10.14 6.11 20.92
CA LYS A 30 -8.98 6.93 21.29
C LYS A 30 -7.64 6.30 20.88
N ASN A 31 -7.60 4.97 20.81
CA ASN A 31 -6.45 4.17 20.37
C ASN A 31 -6.47 3.82 18.88
N ILE A 32 -7.05 4.67 18.04
CA ILE A 32 -7.21 4.37 16.61
C ILE A 32 -5.90 3.97 15.91
N LEU A 33 -4.76 4.57 16.29
CA LEU A 33 -3.44 4.21 15.75
C LEU A 33 -3.01 2.78 16.11
N GLU A 34 -3.45 2.27 17.27
CA GLU A 34 -3.21 0.87 17.65
C GLU A 34 -4.13 -0.06 16.85
N VAL A 35 -5.39 0.34 16.64
CA VAL A 35 -6.36 -0.42 15.84
C VAL A 35 -5.88 -0.55 14.39
N LEU A 36 -5.35 0.51 13.79
CA LEU A 36 -4.79 0.49 12.44
C LEU A 36 -3.60 -0.48 12.31
N ARG A 37 -2.85 -0.67 13.39
CA ARG A 37 -1.73 -1.63 13.43
C ARG A 37 -2.15 -3.06 13.78
N ASP A 38 -3.23 -3.18 14.56
CA ASP A 38 -3.76 -4.46 15.03
C ASP A 38 -5.29 -4.39 15.13
N LYS A 39 -5.96 -5.00 14.15
CA LYS A 39 -7.43 -5.06 14.07
C LYS A 39 -8.10 -5.68 15.30
N ASN A 40 -7.36 -6.49 16.07
CA ASN A 40 -7.89 -7.10 17.30
C ASN A 40 -8.07 -6.09 18.43
N LYS A 41 -7.54 -4.88 18.29
CA LYS A 41 -7.74 -3.74 19.21
C LYS A 41 -9.05 -2.99 18.96
N LEU A 42 -9.79 -3.33 17.92
CA LEU A 42 -11.11 -2.76 17.66
C LEU A 42 -12.09 -3.20 18.76
N LEU A 43 -12.86 -2.26 19.31
CA LEU A 43 -13.88 -2.57 20.32
C LEU A 43 -14.94 -3.50 19.72
N PRO A 44 -15.37 -4.55 20.44
CA PRO A 44 -16.36 -5.50 19.94
C PRO A 44 -17.64 -4.81 19.44
N GLU A 45 -18.15 -3.83 20.17
CA GLU A 45 -19.37 -3.10 19.81
C GLU A 45 -19.23 -2.31 18.49
N VAL A 46 -18.05 -1.77 18.21
CA VAL A 46 -17.74 -1.10 16.93
C VAL A 46 -17.62 -2.13 15.81
N LYS A 47 -16.95 -3.24 16.08
CA LYS A 47 -16.81 -4.34 15.15
C LYS A 47 -18.15 -4.90 14.73
N ASP A 48 -19.01 -5.21 15.70
CA ASP A 48 -20.34 -5.77 15.46
C ASP A 48 -21.19 -4.84 14.57
N TYR A 49 -21.16 -3.54 14.85
CA TYR A 49 -21.85 -2.55 14.01
C TYR A 49 -21.32 -2.53 12.57
N LEU A 50 -20.00 -2.51 12.39
CA LEU A 50 -19.39 -2.52 11.05
C LEU A 50 -19.72 -3.82 10.28
N GLU A 51 -19.77 -4.96 10.97
CA GLU A 51 -20.17 -6.22 10.36
C GLU A 51 -21.65 -6.23 9.94
N GLU A 52 -22.53 -5.60 10.72
CA GLU A 52 -23.94 -5.42 10.35
C GLU A 52 -24.10 -4.53 9.13
N GLU A 53 -23.35 -3.43 9.04
CA GLU A 53 -23.33 -2.54 7.86
C GLU A 53 -22.85 -3.27 6.60
N ASN A 54 -21.79 -4.09 6.72
CA ASN A 54 -21.29 -4.88 5.62
C ASN A 54 -22.36 -5.90 5.15
N LYS A 55 -23.00 -6.61 6.05
CA LYS A 55 -24.08 -7.54 5.70
C LYS A 55 -25.26 -6.83 5.02
N TYR A 56 -25.61 -5.64 5.50
CA TYR A 56 -26.67 -4.82 4.90
C TYR A 56 -26.31 -4.40 3.47
N THR A 57 -25.08 -3.93 3.27
CA THR A 57 -24.55 -3.54 1.97
C THR A 57 -24.51 -4.72 1.01
N ASP A 58 -23.97 -5.85 1.43
CA ASP A 58 -23.91 -7.08 0.62
C ASP A 58 -25.30 -7.53 0.16
N HIS A 59 -26.28 -7.50 1.07
CA HIS A 59 -27.66 -7.86 0.75
C HIS A 59 -28.27 -6.92 -0.31
N HIS A 60 -28.07 -5.61 -0.19
CA HIS A 60 -28.62 -4.64 -1.14
C HIS A 60 -27.89 -4.61 -2.48
N LEU A 61 -26.61 -4.96 -2.50
CA LEU A 61 -25.80 -5.05 -3.71
C LEU A 61 -25.81 -6.43 -4.37
N GLU A 62 -26.50 -7.44 -3.79
CA GLU A 62 -26.50 -8.81 -4.29
C GLU A 62 -26.92 -8.89 -5.78
N ASN A 63 -27.98 -8.17 -6.15
CA ASN A 63 -28.48 -8.13 -7.52
C ASN A 63 -27.53 -7.47 -8.52
N THR A 64 -26.53 -6.74 -8.05
CA THR A 64 -25.55 -6.07 -8.91
C THR A 64 -24.31 -6.93 -9.19
N LYS A 65 -24.10 -8.05 -8.47
CA LYS A 65 -22.92 -8.92 -8.65
C LYS A 65 -22.68 -9.37 -10.09
N PRO A 66 -23.71 -9.75 -10.89
CA PRO A 66 -23.48 -10.14 -12.28
C PRO A 66 -22.93 -8.99 -13.13
N ILE A 67 -23.47 -7.78 -12.95
CA ILE A 67 -22.98 -6.61 -13.69
C ILE A 67 -21.61 -6.16 -13.20
N GLN A 68 -21.33 -6.24 -11.89
CA GLN A 68 -20.00 -5.97 -11.35
C GLN A 68 -18.96 -6.90 -11.97
N LYS A 69 -19.25 -8.21 -12.02
CA LYS A 69 -18.35 -9.18 -12.66
C LYS A 69 -18.13 -8.87 -14.14
N LYS A 70 -19.18 -8.56 -14.88
CA LYS A 70 -19.09 -8.21 -16.31
C LYS A 70 -18.23 -6.98 -16.52
N LEU A 71 -18.43 -5.92 -15.72
CA LEU A 71 -17.65 -4.69 -15.81
C LEU A 71 -16.19 -4.93 -15.43
N PHE A 72 -15.95 -5.70 -14.38
CA PHE A 72 -14.59 -6.07 -13.97
C PHE A 72 -13.84 -6.81 -15.08
N ASP A 73 -14.46 -7.84 -15.66
CA ASP A 73 -13.86 -8.63 -16.72
C ASP A 73 -13.60 -7.78 -17.99
N GLU A 74 -14.52 -6.86 -18.32
CA GLU A 74 -14.37 -5.93 -19.44
C GLU A 74 -13.22 -4.95 -19.20
N ILE A 75 -13.15 -4.31 -18.03
CA ILE A 75 -12.08 -3.34 -17.69
C ILE A 75 -10.74 -4.05 -17.66
N LYS A 76 -10.66 -5.20 -16.98
CA LYS A 76 -9.43 -6.01 -16.92
C LYS A 76 -8.98 -6.48 -18.29
N GLY A 77 -9.92 -6.84 -19.17
CA GLY A 77 -9.61 -7.29 -20.54
C GLY A 77 -9.02 -6.19 -21.44
N ARG A 78 -9.15 -4.92 -21.07
CA ARG A 78 -8.54 -3.78 -21.77
C ARG A 78 -7.10 -3.49 -21.35
N ILE A 79 -6.66 -4.09 -20.23
CA ILE A 79 -5.30 -3.89 -19.71
C ILE A 79 -4.36 -4.87 -20.37
N LYS A 80 -3.28 -4.38 -20.97
CA LYS A 80 -2.19 -5.21 -21.46
C LYS A 80 -1.38 -5.70 -20.25
N LEU A 81 -1.54 -6.98 -19.93
CA LEU A 81 -0.94 -7.56 -18.72
C LEU A 81 0.57 -7.80 -18.86
N ASP A 82 1.04 -8.11 -20.08
CA ASP A 82 2.46 -8.32 -20.38
C ASP A 82 2.96 -7.09 -21.13
N ASP A 83 3.50 -6.14 -20.40
CA ASP A 83 3.86 -4.82 -20.90
C ASP A 83 5.16 -4.30 -20.31
N GLU A 84 5.80 -3.40 -21.03
CA GLU A 84 7.02 -2.73 -20.61
C GLU A 84 6.89 -1.22 -20.85
N SER A 85 7.34 -0.41 -19.87
CA SER A 85 7.43 1.03 -20.06
C SER A 85 8.59 1.37 -21.00
N LEU A 86 8.55 2.57 -21.58
CA LEU A 86 9.70 3.08 -22.31
C LEU A 86 10.88 3.26 -21.35
N PRO A 87 12.11 2.87 -21.75
CA PRO A 87 13.30 3.15 -20.97
C PRO A 87 13.55 4.66 -20.82
N TYR A 88 13.93 5.08 -19.62
CA TYR A 88 14.41 6.44 -19.37
C TYR A 88 15.86 6.41 -18.89
N LYS A 89 16.63 7.40 -19.30
CA LYS A 89 18.04 7.54 -18.90
C LYS A 89 18.15 8.27 -17.58
N ASP A 90 18.90 7.69 -16.66
CA ASP A 90 19.31 8.32 -15.43
C ASP A 90 20.75 7.93 -15.12
N HIS A 91 21.62 8.94 -14.93
CA HIS A 91 23.08 8.77 -14.77
C HIS A 91 23.71 7.82 -15.79
N THR A 92 24.16 6.64 -15.37
CA THR A 92 24.90 5.70 -16.22
C THR A 92 24.04 4.55 -16.75
N TYR A 93 22.75 4.51 -16.37
CA TYR A 93 21.83 3.44 -16.74
C TYR A 93 20.60 3.96 -17.48
N GLU A 94 19.95 3.06 -18.17
CA GLU A 94 18.57 3.16 -18.64
C GLU A 94 17.69 2.27 -17.75
N TYR A 95 16.57 2.81 -17.27
CA TYR A 95 15.64 2.14 -16.36
C TYR A 95 14.27 1.99 -17.01
N TRP A 96 13.59 0.89 -16.77
CA TRP A 96 12.19 0.72 -17.15
C TRP A 96 11.49 -0.28 -16.23
N THR A 97 10.19 -0.35 -16.38
CA THR A 97 9.32 -1.23 -15.60
C THR A 97 8.66 -2.24 -16.52
N LYS A 98 8.58 -3.47 -16.08
CA LYS A 98 7.90 -4.57 -16.76
C LYS A 98 6.79 -5.12 -15.88
N THR A 99 5.66 -5.47 -16.49
CA THR A 99 4.60 -6.29 -15.88
C THR A 99 4.51 -7.62 -16.60
N THR A 100 4.02 -8.65 -15.92
CA THR A 100 3.86 -9.99 -16.52
C THR A 100 2.42 -10.45 -16.39
N LYS A 101 2.03 -11.36 -17.27
CA LYS A 101 0.66 -11.89 -17.33
C LYS A 101 0.23 -12.62 -16.06
N THR A 102 1.18 -13.20 -15.34
CA THR A 102 0.96 -13.99 -14.12
C THR A 102 1.36 -13.27 -12.85
N GLY A 103 2.13 -12.18 -12.96
CA GLY A 103 2.55 -11.35 -11.83
C GLY A 103 1.46 -10.36 -11.39
N ASN A 104 1.48 -10.01 -10.11
CA ASN A 104 0.62 -8.98 -9.55
C ASN A 104 1.38 -7.67 -9.30
N TYR A 105 2.71 -7.72 -9.35
CA TYR A 105 3.59 -6.60 -9.05
C TYR A 105 4.54 -6.33 -10.20
N SER A 106 5.08 -5.12 -10.23
CA SER A 106 6.04 -4.71 -11.26
C SER A 106 7.43 -5.28 -11.01
N ILE A 107 8.16 -5.41 -12.11
CA ILE A 107 9.58 -5.70 -12.14
C ILE A 107 10.29 -4.43 -12.60
N LYS A 108 11.31 -3.96 -11.87
CA LYS A 108 12.16 -2.84 -12.30
C LYS A 108 13.44 -3.41 -12.88
N LEU A 109 13.70 -3.00 -14.10
CA LEU A 109 14.85 -3.42 -14.90
C LEU A 109 15.77 -2.23 -15.14
N ARG A 110 17.04 -2.49 -15.34
CA ARG A 110 18.00 -1.51 -15.82
C ARG A 110 19.01 -2.15 -16.77
N LYS A 111 19.62 -1.34 -17.60
CA LYS A 111 20.84 -1.69 -18.33
C LYS A 111 21.80 -0.52 -18.35
N LYS A 112 23.08 -0.79 -18.34
CA LYS A 112 24.10 0.25 -18.48
C LYS A 112 24.03 0.87 -19.88
N ILE A 113 24.17 2.17 -20.00
CA ILE A 113 24.19 2.86 -21.29
C ILE A 113 25.32 2.25 -22.14
N ASN A 114 24.99 1.90 -23.40
CA ASN A 114 25.88 1.19 -24.35
C ASN A 114 26.18 -0.29 -23.98
N SER A 115 25.36 -0.91 -23.14
CA SER A 115 25.40 -2.37 -22.87
C SER A 115 24.08 -3.00 -23.27
N ASP A 116 24.10 -4.26 -23.64
CA ASP A 116 22.89 -5.07 -23.90
C ASP A 116 22.52 -5.94 -22.69
N GLU A 117 23.34 -5.92 -21.65
CA GLU A 117 23.08 -6.69 -20.41
C GLU A 117 21.99 -6.02 -19.59
N ILE A 118 20.91 -6.77 -19.35
CA ILE A 118 19.74 -6.34 -18.58
C ILE A 118 19.83 -6.90 -17.17
N GLU A 119 19.71 -6.05 -16.19
CA GLU A 119 19.68 -6.39 -14.76
C GLU A 119 18.27 -6.23 -14.21
N GLU A 120 17.74 -7.25 -13.52
CA GLU A 120 16.55 -7.16 -12.70
C GLU A 120 16.97 -6.65 -11.32
N ILE A 121 16.58 -5.41 -10.98
CA ILE A 121 16.94 -4.78 -9.69
C ILE A 121 15.81 -4.83 -8.66
N TRP A 122 14.60 -5.16 -9.10
CA TRP A 122 13.42 -5.33 -8.27
C TRP A 122 12.43 -6.27 -8.92
N ASN A 123 11.80 -7.11 -8.11
CA ASN A 123 10.68 -7.95 -8.53
C ASN A 123 9.71 -8.09 -7.36
N GLY A 124 8.57 -7.38 -7.46
CA GLY A 124 7.62 -7.31 -6.36
C GLY A 124 6.97 -8.65 -6.01
N ASP A 125 6.76 -9.55 -6.98
CA ASP A 125 6.21 -10.88 -6.70
C ASP A 125 7.21 -11.73 -5.90
N LYS A 126 8.50 -11.71 -6.27
CA LYS A 126 9.57 -12.40 -5.51
C LYS A 126 9.73 -11.82 -4.11
N GLU A 127 9.66 -10.49 -3.96
CA GLU A 127 9.76 -9.85 -2.64
C GLU A 127 8.60 -10.27 -1.72
N LYS A 128 7.37 -10.29 -2.25
CA LYS A 128 6.20 -10.76 -1.51
C LYS A 128 6.36 -12.21 -1.05
N GLU A 129 6.80 -13.07 -1.97
CA GLU A 129 7.03 -14.50 -1.70
C GLU A 129 8.09 -14.69 -0.62
N ASN A 130 9.22 -14.00 -0.73
CA ASN A 130 10.32 -14.05 0.24
C ASN A 130 9.89 -13.60 1.65
N LEU A 131 9.01 -12.61 1.74
CA LEU A 131 8.48 -12.12 3.01
C LEU A 131 7.39 -13.00 3.59
N GLY A 132 6.72 -13.83 2.77
CA GLY A 132 5.63 -14.71 3.20
C GLY A 132 4.43 -13.97 3.79
N VAL A 133 4.13 -12.75 3.31
CA VAL A 133 3.07 -11.90 3.85
C VAL A 133 1.78 -12.00 3.05
N GLU A 134 0.65 -11.90 3.75
CA GLU A 134 -0.68 -11.92 3.13
C GLU A 134 -0.93 -10.63 2.33
N TYR A 135 -0.70 -9.48 2.95
CA TYR A 135 -0.80 -8.17 2.31
C TYR A 135 0.59 -7.65 1.93
N PHE A 136 0.71 -7.06 0.75
CA PHE A 136 1.96 -6.50 0.25
C PHE A 136 1.67 -5.24 -0.58
N GLY A 137 1.91 -4.09 0.02
CA GLY A 137 1.83 -2.78 -0.62
C GLY A 137 3.24 -2.23 -0.86
N VAL A 138 3.53 -1.85 -2.09
CA VAL A 138 4.76 -1.16 -2.46
C VAL A 138 4.45 0.33 -2.52
N GLY A 139 5.22 1.12 -1.78
CA GLY A 139 5.19 2.57 -1.88
C GLY A 139 6.18 3.05 -2.96
N ASP A 140 7.10 3.91 -2.57
CA ASP A 140 8.13 4.39 -3.50
C ASP A 140 9.24 3.35 -3.72
N LEU A 141 9.88 3.45 -4.88
CA LEU A 141 11.01 2.63 -5.28
C LEU A 141 11.97 3.49 -6.11
N GLU A 142 13.11 3.85 -5.51
CA GLU A 142 14.08 4.80 -6.07
C GLU A 142 15.50 4.25 -6.06
N VAL A 143 16.27 4.58 -7.09
CA VAL A 143 17.69 4.26 -7.19
C VAL A 143 18.53 5.44 -6.73
N SER A 144 19.62 5.19 -6.00
CA SER A 144 20.54 6.24 -5.54
C SER A 144 21.29 6.87 -6.72
N ASN A 145 21.71 8.14 -6.55
CA ASN A 145 22.43 8.90 -7.58
C ASN A 145 23.75 8.24 -8.07
N ASN A 146 24.30 7.31 -7.31
CA ASN A 146 25.49 6.56 -7.69
C ASN A 146 25.18 5.17 -8.30
N ASP A 147 23.89 4.90 -8.60
CA ASP A 147 23.38 3.66 -9.20
C ASP A 147 23.63 2.38 -8.37
N LYS A 148 24.04 2.49 -7.08
CA LYS A 148 24.47 1.34 -6.26
C LYS A 148 23.41 0.84 -5.28
N CYS A 149 22.47 1.69 -4.88
CA CYS A 149 21.48 1.36 -3.88
C CYS A 149 20.07 1.52 -4.42
N LEU A 150 19.17 0.65 -3.96
CA LEU A 150 17.73 0.73 -4.17
C LEU A 150 17.06 1.03 -2.83
N GLY A 151 16.40 2.18 -2.75
CA GLY A 151 15.50 2.52 -1.65
C GLY A 151 14.07 2.13 -2.01
N TYR A 152 13.37 1.51 -1.08
CA TYR A 152 11.97 1.15 -1.29
C TYR A 152 11.20 1.14 0.02
N SER A 153 9.89 1.28 -0.06
CA SER A 153 9.01 1.24 1.10
C SER A 153 7.92 0.20 0.93
N LEU A 154 7.64 -0.53 2.01
CA LEU A 154 6.65 -1.62 2.03
C LEU A 154 5.66 -1.45 3.18
N ASP A 155 4.38 -1.65 2.86
CA ASP A 155 3.34 -1.95 3.84
C ASP A 155 2.97 -3.42 3.75
N THR A 156 3.16 -4.17 4.83
CA THR A 156 2.87 -5.61 4.90
C THR A 156 1.60 -5.92 5.70
N LYS A 157 0.83 -4.88 6.09
CA LYS A 157 -0.36 -5.02 6.96
C LYS A 157 -1.62 -4.38 6.39
N GLY A 158 -1.51 -3.57 5.33
CA GLY A 158 -2.63 -2.79 4.81
C GLY A 158 -3.01 -1.61 5.70
N SER A 159 -2.04 -1.07 6.43
CA SER A 159 -2.23 0.01 7.40
C SER A 159 -1.80 1.38 6.90
N GLU A 160 -1.24 1.45 5.68
CA GLU A 160 -0.59 2.64 5.10
C GLU A 160 0.60 3.16 5.94
N TYR A 161 1.10 2.33 6.88
CA TYR A 161 2.35 2.56 7.57
C TYR A 161 3.44 1.74 6.89
N TYR A 162 4.36 2.43 6.24
CA TYR A 162 5.43 1.82 5.47
C TYR A 162 6.69 1.63 6.31
N THR A 163 7.43 0.59 5.98
CA THR A 163 8.80 0.39 6.41
C THR A 163 9.72 0.67 5.24
N ILE A 164 10.74 1.51 5.45
CA ILE A 164 11.71 1.88 4.42
C ILE A 164 12.92 0.98 4.54
N PHE A 165 13.37 0.48 3.39
CA PHE A 165 14.58 -0.33 3.24
C PHE A 165 15.53 0.33 2.23
N ILE A 166 16.82 0.19 2.46
CA ILE A 166 17.85 0.51 1.48
C ILE A 166 18.67 -0.76 1.27
N ARG A 167 18.76 -1.19 0.02
CA ARG A 167 19.43 -2.42 -0.41
C ARG A 167 20.55 -2.08 -1.38
N ASN A 168 21.71 -2.72 -1.22
CA ASN A 168 22.76 -2.69 -2.23
C ASN A 168 22.30 -3.52 -3.43
N ILE A 169 22.36 -2.94 -4.64
CA ILE A 169 21.85 -3.61 -5.85
C ILE A 169 22.75 -4.77 -6.27
N GLU A 170 24.05 -4.64 -6.10
CA GLU A 170 25.03 -5.65 -6.52
C GLU A 170 25.07 -6.87 -5.57
N THR A 171 25.11 -6.61 -4.24
CA THR A 171 25.21 -7.68 -3.25
C THR A 171 23.86 -8.19 -2.76
N ASN A 172 22.77 -7.45 -3.07
CA ASN A 172 21.43 -7.70 -2.58
C ASN A 172 21.25 -7.61 -1.06
N GLU A 173 22.24 -7.05 -0.35
CA GLU A 173 22.22 -6.89 1.11
C GLU A 173 21.42 -5.65 1.52
N ILE A 174 20.62 -5.77 2.57
CA ILE A 174 19.91 -4.64 3.19
C ILE A 174 20.92 -3.87 4.07
N ILE A 175 21.13 -2.60 3.74
CA ILE A 175 22.13 -1.73 4.38
C ILE A 175 21.55 -1.04 5.62
N THR A 176 20.24 -0.73 5.60
CA THR A 176 19.62 0.02 6.70
C THR A 176 19.03 -0.88 7.76
N LYS A 177 19.09 -0.40 9.02
CA LYS A 177 18.11 -0.82 10.04
C LYS A 177 16.75 -0.29 9.64
N GLU A 178 15.70 -1.04 9.93
CA GLU A 178 14.31 -0.68 9.61
C GLU A 178 13.96 0.73 10.06
N ILE A 179 13.53 1.57 9.11
CA ILE A 179 12.88 2.85 9.39
C ILE A 179 11.38 2.57 9.30
N THR A 180 10.73 2.42 10.45
CA THR A 180 9.33 2.01 10.57
C THR A 180 8.39 3.20 10.77
N ALA A 181 7.09 2.95 10.54
CA ALA A 181 6.00 3.89 10.80
C ALA A 181 6.07 5.18 9.98
N VAL A 182 6.53 5.09 8.73
CA VAL A 182 6.51 6.20 7.78
C VAL A 182 5.15 6.21 7.09
N SER A 183 4.39 7.29 7.29
CA SER A 183 3.14 7.54 6.58
C SER A 183 3.42 8.47 5.41
N TYR A 184 3.04 8.06 4.20
CA TYR A 184 2.97 8.84 2.98
C TYR A 184 4.13 9.85 2.81
N THR A 185 5.33 9.39 2.53
CA THR A 185 6.48 10.27 2.29
C THR A 185 7.14 9.93 0.96
N HIS A 186 7.50 10.97 0.22
CA HIS A 186 8.42 10.85 -0.91
C HIS A 186 9.78 10.38 -0.40
N LEU A 187 10.24 9.24 -0.92
CA LEU A 187 11.64 8.85 -0.79
C LEU A 187 12.48 9.70 -1.72
N THR A 188 13.06 10.77 -1.18
CA THR A 188 14.14 11.45 -1.88
C THR A 188 15.47 10.89 -1.37
N LEU A 189 16.00 9.88 -2.02
CA LEU A 189 17.29 9.26 -1.71
C LEU A 189 18.45 10.27 -1.54
N PRO A 190 18.50 11.42 -2.25
CA PRO A 190 19.51 12.44 -1.99
C PRO A 190 19.48 13.00 -0.57
N THR A 191 18.33 12.98 0.08
CA THR A 191 18.17 13.52 1.44
C THR A 191 18.56 12.49 2.50
N ILE A 192 18.40 11.20 2.21
CA ILE A 192 18.69 10.10 3.14
C ILE A 192 20.17 9.73 3.15
N LEU A 193 20.88 9.88 2.02
CA LEU A 193 22.28 9.53 1.87
C LEU A 193 23.27 10.67 2.12
N ARG A 194 22.82 11.82 2.61
CA ARG A 194 23.67 12.95 3.05
C ARG A 194 23.97 12.97 4.54
N VAL A 195 23.82 11.85 5.24
CA VAL A 195 24.24 11.69 6.64
C VAL A 195 25.56 10.95 6.68
#